data_e06ca02184e0f1b883a5992a21d8c1f2
#
_entry.id   e06ca02184e0f1b883a5992a21d8c1f2
#
_cell.length_a   1.000
_cell.length_b   1.000
_cell.length_c   1.000
_cell.angle_alpha   90.00
_cell.angle_beta   90.00
_cell.angle_gamma   90.00
#
_symmetry.space_group_name_H-M   'P 1'
#
loop_
_entity.id
_entity.type
_entity.pdbx_description
1 polymer ?
#
loop_
_entity_poly.entity_id
_entity_poly.type
_entity_poly.pdbx_seq_one_letter_code
_entity_poly.pdbx_strand_id
1 'polypeptide(L)'
;AADGVLFVTPEYNRSIPGVLKNAIDQASRPWGQSKWVGKPAAVCGVSIGTVGTAVAQSHLHSVLSFLAMPQLGQPEMYIQWKDGLVVDGAIGQASREHVQKFVDALVAWMRQHQA
;
A
#
# COMPACT_ATOMS: atom_id res chain seq x y z
N ALA A 1 16.68 -6.38 -0.29
CA ALA A 1 16.51 -7.78 -0.69
C ALA A 1 15.09 -8.09 -1.18
N ALA A 2 14.08 -7.30 -0.76
CA ALA A 2 12.70 -7.53 -1.23
C ALA A 2 12.53 -7.14 -2.70
N ASP A 3 11.70 -7.89 -3.42
CA ASP A 3 11.41 -7.64 -4.83
C ASP A 3 10.30 -6.60 -5.03
N GLY A 4 9.59 -6.25 -3.98
CA GLY A 4 8.54 -5.24 -3.99
C GLY A 4 8.05 -4.96 -2.59
N VAL A 5 7.22 -3.93 -2.44
CA VAL A 5 6.70 -3.52 -1.13
C VAL A 5 5.21 -3.27 -1.22
N LEU A 6 4.46 -3.87 -0.32
CA LEU A 6 3.05 -3.57 -0.11
C LEU A 6 2.93 -2.72 1.15
N PHE A 7 2.44 -1.50 0.98
CA PHE A 7 2.15 -0.62 2.11
C PHE A 7 0.69 -0.79 2.50
N VAL A 8 0.46 -1.27 3.71
CA VAL A 8 -0.89 -1.39 4.28
C VAL A 8 -0.99 -0.33 5.37
N THR A 9 -1.84 0.67 5.17
CA THR A 9 -1.86 1.84 6.05
C THR A 9 -3.24 2.15 6.60
N PRO A 10 -3.35 2.49 7.89
CA PRO A 10 -4.53 3.20 8.38
C PRO A 10 -4.48 4.66 7.95
N GLU A 11 -5.55 5.38 8.20
CA GLU A 11 -5.59 6.82 7.98
C GLU A 11 -5.70 7.54 9.33
N TYR A 12 -4.71 8.37 9.62
CA TYR A 12 -4.66 9.16 10.85
C TYR A 12 -4.75 10.64 10.48
N ASN A 13 -5.85 11.26 10.89
CA ASN A 13 -6.07 12.69 10.63
C ASN A 13 -5.89 13.04 9.16
N ARG A 14 -6.48 12.24 8.27
CA ARG A 14 -6.46 12.42 6.82
C ARG A 14 -5.06 12.27 6.20
N SER A 15 -4.18 11.51 6.85
CA SER A 15 -2.86 11.26 6.29
C SER A 15 -2.34 9.90 6.75
N ILE A 16 -1.09 9.60 6.41
CA ILE A 16 -0.42 8.38 6.86
C ILE A 16 0.02 8.54 8.31
N PRO A 17 0.18 7.43 9.05
CA PRO A 17 0.74 7.47 10.41
C PRO A 17 2.16 8.04 10.41
N GLY A 18 2.49 8.80 11.45
CA GLY A 18 3.84 9.36 11.61
C GLY A 18 4.91 8.27 11.63
N VAL A 19 4.64 7.14 12.26
CA VAL A 19 5.61 6.02 12.32
C VAL A 19 5.88 5.43 10.94
N LEU A 20 4.87 5.37 10.06
CA LEU A 20 5.08 4.90 8.69
C LEU A 20 5.95 5.88 7.91
N LYS A 21 5.63 7.17 7.98
CA LYS A 21 6.43 8.21 7.31
C LYS A 21 7.87 8.19 7.81
N ASN A 22 8.06 8.05 9.12
CA ASN A 22 9.41 7.97 9.70
C ASN A 22 10.18 6.75 9.17
N ALA A 23 9.54 5.59 9.09
CA ALA A 23 10.19 4.40 8.55
C ALA A 23 10.62 4.59 7.09
N ILE A 24 9.75 5.21 6.29
CA ILE A 24 10.04 5.50 4.89
C ILE A 24 11.23 6.46 4.80
N ASP A 25 11.22 7.51 5.61
CA ASP A 25 12.29 8.52 5.59
C ASP A 25 13.63 7.92 6.02
N GLN A 26 13.64 7.05 7.01
CA GLN A 26 14.88 6.40 7.48
C GLN A 26 15.52 5.55 6.37
N ALA A 27 14.73 4.77 5.65
CA ALA A 27 15.26 3.91 4.60
C ALA A 27 15.63 4.68 3.32
N SER A 28 15.29 5.97 3.23
CA SER A 28 15.66 6.84 2.12
C SER A 28 17.01 7.53 2.31
N ARG A 29 17.66 7.33 3.44
CA ARG A 29 18.94 7.99 3.80
C ARG A 29 20.05 6.97 4.03
N PRO A 30 21.34 7.30 3.86
CA PRO A 30 21.86 8.63 3.44
C PRO A 30 21.39 9.03 2.04
N TRP A 31 21.43 10.33 1.78
CA TRP A 31 21.07 10.86 0.45
C TRP A 31 21.84 10.15 -0.66
N GLY A 32 21.13 9.73 -1.70
CA GLY A 32 21.72 8.99 -2.81
C GLY A 32 21.82 7.48 -2.57
N GLN A 33 21.44 7.00 -1.39
CA GLN A 33 21.49 5.58 -1.02
C GLN A 33 20.12 5.03 -0.58
N SER A 34 19.05 5.63 -1.10
CA SER A 34 17.69 5.20 -0.78
C SER A 34 17.46 3.74 -1.17
N LYS A 35 16.85 2.99 -0.26
CA LYS A 35 16.51 1.57 -0.49
C LYS A 35 15.23 1.40 -1.30
N TRP A 36 14.49 2.49 -1.52
CA TRP A 36 13.19 2.46 -2.20
C TRP A 36 13.28 2.55 -3.72
N VAL A 37 14.31 3.21 -4.25
CA VAL A 37 14.41 3.53 -5.68
C VAL A 37 14.26 2.26 -6.53
N GLY A 38 13.33 2.31 -7.47
CA GLY A 38 13.11 1.23 -8.44
C GLY A 38 12.32 0.02 -7.92
N LYS A 39 12.05 -0.06 -6.61
CA LYS A 39 11.24 -1.17 -6.09
C LYS A 39 9.77 -0.96 -6.42
N PRO A 40 9.10 -1.94 -7.04
CA PRO A 40 7.67 -1.83 -7.28
C PRO A 40 6.90 -1.81 -5.98
N ALA A 41 5.87 -0.99 -5.92
CA ALA A 41 5.07 -0.77 -4.71
C ALA A 41 3.59 -0.79 -5.02
N ALA A 42 2.81 -1.17 -4.02
CA ALA A 42 1.38 -1.01 -4.01
C ALA A 42 0.94 -0.51 -2.62
N VAL A 43 -0.22 0.11 -2.57
CA VAL A 43 -0.77 0.68 -1.35
C VAL A 43 -2.20 0.20 -1.18
N CYS A 44 -2.57 -0.17 0.03
CA CYS A 44 -3.94 -0.46 0.38
C CYS A 44 -4.18 -0.07 1.84
N GLY A 45 -5.44 -0.12 2.26
CA GLY A 45 -5.74 0.20 3.65
C GLY A 45 -7.19 -0.03 3.99
N VAL A 46 -7.47 -0.05 5.29
CA VAL A 46 -8.79 -0.28 5.86
C VAL A 46 -9.04 0.79 6.92
N SER A 47 -10.24 1.36 6.94
CA SER A 47 -10.67 2.24 8.03
C SER A 47 -12.13 2.00 8.35
N ILE A 48 -12.57 2.45 9.53
CA ILE A 48 -13.97 2.36 9.93
C ILE A 48 -14.85 3.38 9.19
N GLY A 49 -14.25 4.43 8.65
CA GLY A 49 -14.97 5.44 7.88
C GLY A 49 -15.17 5.02 6.42
N THR A 50 -16.11 5.68 5.75
CA THR A 50 -16.45 5.38 4.36
C THR A 50 -15.32 5.69 3.39
N VAL A 51 -14.38 6.55 3.79
CA VAL A 51 -13.24 6.96 2.94
C VAL A 51 -12.26 5.81 2.71
N GLY A 52 -12.20 4.82 3.63
CA GLY A 52 -11.39 3.62 3.43
C GLY A 52 -9.91 3.87 3.22
N THR A 53 -9.36 4.88 3.88
CA THR A 53 -7.95 5.31 3.78
C THR A 53 -7.56 5.99 2.45
N ALA A 54 -8.53 6.41 1.65
CA ALA A 54 -8.22 7.00 0.34
C ALA A 54 -7.33 8.25 0.42
N VAL A 55 -7.51 9.09 1.43
CA VAL A 55 -6.70 10.31 1.58
C VAL A 55 -5.27 9.97 2.01
N ALA A 56 -5.12 9.06 2.98
CA ALA A 56 -3.80 8.58 3.38
C ALA A 56 -3.06 7.95 2.20
N GLN A 57 -3.76 7.13 1.41
CA GLN A 57 -3.16 6.51 0.23
C GLN A 57 -2.73 7.54 -0.82
N SER A 58 -3.53 8.60 -1.02
CA SER A 58 -3.17 9.69 -1.91
C SER A 58 -1.88 10.38 -1.47
N HIS A 59 -1.75 10.67 -0.17
CA HIS A 59 -0.52 11.25 0.37
C HIS A 59 0.67 10.31 0.20
N LEU A 60 0.46 9.02 0.44
CA LEU A 60 1.51 8.03 0.30
C LEU A 60 1.98 7.90 -1.14
N HIS A 61 1.07 7.92 -2.12
CA HIS A 61 1.44 7.92 -3.53
C HIS A 61 2.38 9.07 -3.89
N SER A 62 2.12 10.26 -3.34
CA SER A 62 2.99 11.42 -3.55
C SER A 62 4.40 11.17 -3.01
N VAL A 63 4.50 10.60 -1.81
CA VAL A 63 5.78 10.24 -1.18
C VAL A 63 6.54 9.22 -2.03
N LEU A 64 5.86 8.16 -2.46
CA LEU A 64 6.49 7.08 -3.22
C LEU A 64 6.91 7.54 -4.62
N SER A 65 6.17 8.47 -5.21
CA SER A 65 6.56 9.07 -6.50
C SER A 65 7.89 9.79 -6.38
N PHE A 66 8.08 10.58 -5.32
CA PHE A 66 9.35 11.26 -5.10
C PHE A 66 10.50 10.26 -4.90
N LEU A 67 10.21 9.13 -4.28
CA LEU A 67 11.21 8.08 -4.01
C LEU A 67 11.50 7.19 -5.23
N ALA A 68 10.90 7.48 -6.36
CA ALA A 68 11.09 6.75 -7.62
C ALA A 68 10.71 5.26 -7.52
N MET A 69 9.64 4.97 -6.80
CA MET A 69 9.07 3.62 -6.75
C MET A 69 8.01 3.49 -7.85
N PRO A 70 8.09 2.48 -8.73
CA PRO A 70 6.98 2.22 -9.67
C PRO A 70 5.75 1.72 -8.90
N GLN A 71 4.66 2.45 -9.00
CA GLN A 71 3.45 2.22 -8.18
C GLN A 71 2.33 1.57 -8.98
N LEU A 72 1.72 0.53 -8.39
CA LEU A 72 0.52 -0.09 -8.94
C LEU A 72 -0.66 0.88 -8.77
N GLY A 73 -1.21 1.35 -9.90
CA GLY A 73 -2.30 2.31 -9.88
C GLY A 73 -3.70 1.66 -9.83
N GLN A 74 -3.82 0.46 -10.35
CA GLN A 74 -5.10 -0.26 -10.40
C GLN A 74 -4.88 -1.76 -10.15
N PRO A 75 -5.82 -2.43 -9.44
CA PRO A 75 -7.03 -1.86 -8.84
C PRO A 75 -6.71 -1.08 -7.57
N GLU A 76 -7.54 -0.08 -7.28
CA GLU A 76 -7.48 0.64 -6.02
C GLU A 76 -8.11 -0.21 -4.92
N MET A 77 -7.60 -0.12 -3.69
CA MET A 77 -8.13 -0.89 -2.58
C MET A 77 -8.35 0.02 -1.38
N TYR A 78 -9.54 0.62 -1.33
CA TYR A 78 -10.01 1.47 -0.26
C TYR A 78 -11.10 0.70 0.49
N ILE A 79 -10.76 0.12 1.63
CA ILE A 79 -11.67 -0.79 2.32
C ILE A 79 -12.26 -0.12 3.55
N GLN A 80 -13.59 -0.10 3.63
CA GLN A 80 -14.28 0.24 4.87
C GLN A 80 -14.42 -1.02 5.71
N TRP A 81 -14.03 -0.94 6.99
CA TRP A 81 -14.24 -2.04 7.91
C TRP A 81 -15.72 -2.29 8.13
N LYS A 82 -16.13 -3.52 7.97
CA LYS A 82 -17.49 -4.00 8.27
C LYS A 82 -17.39 -5.38 8.90
N ASP A 83 -18.43 -5.74 9.67
CA ASP A 83 -18.54 -7.09 10.20
C ASP A 83 -18.52 -8.09 9.04
N GLY A 84 -17.75 -9.14 9.19
CA GLY A 84 -17.57 -10.15 8.13
C GLY A 84 -16.45 -9.89 7.15
N LEU A 85 -15.73 -8.74 7.28
CA LEU A 85 -14.55 -8.50 6.47
C LEU A 85 -13.46 -9.54 6.75
N VAL A 86 -13.28 -9.88 8.02
CA VAL A 86 -12.37 -10.94 8.43
C VAL A 86 -13.17 -11.98 9.23
N VAL A 87 -13.09 -13.23 8.80
CA VAL A 87 -13.76 -14.37 9.42
C VAL A 87 -12.74 -15.47 9.66
N ASP A 88 -12.56 -15.88 10.92
CA ASP A 88 -11.60 -16.93 11.30
C ASP A 88 -10.18 -16.71 10.73
N GLY A 89 -9.73 -15.45 10.78
CA GLY A 89 -8.39 -15.08 10.30
C GLY A 89 -8.24 -14.96 8.79
N ALA A 90 -9.30 -15.08 8.04
CA ALA A 90 -9.29 -14.97 6.57
C ALA A 90 -10.22 -13.86 6.10
N ILE A 91 -10.00 -13.38 4.87
CA ILE A 91 -10.88 -12.40 4.24
C ILE A 91 -12.25 -13.03 4.00
N GLY A 92 -13.30 -12.32 4.42
CA GLY A 92 -14.67 -12.77 4.25
C GLY A 92 -15.09 -12.89 2.79
N GLN A 93 -16.12 -13.72 2.55
CA GLN A 93 -16.57 -14.09 1.19
C GLN A 93 -16.88 -12.87 0.31
N ALA A 94 -17.51 -11.85 0.88
CA ALA A 94 -17.96 -10.67 0.12
C ALA A 94 -16.79 -9.86 -0.47
N SER A 95 -15.63 -9.87 0.18
CA SER A 95 -14.47 -9.09 -0.24
C SER A 95 -13.35 -9.91 -0.88
N ARG A 96 -13.47 -11.24 -0.83
CA ARG A 96 -12.39 -12.14 -1.24
C ARG A 96 -11.97 -11.95 -2.70
N GLU A 97 -12.92 -11.82 -3.59
CA GLU A 97 -12.63 -11.66 -5.02
C GLU A 97 -11.87 -10.35 -5.28
N HIS A 98 -12.32 -9.25 -4.65
CA HIS A 98 -11.67 -7.95 -4.81
C HIS A 98 -10.24 -7.96 -4.29
N VAL A 99 -10.04 -8.53 -3.10
CA VAL A 99 -8.70 -8.65 -2.50
C VAL A 99 -7.81 -9.55 -3.37
N GLN A 100 -8.35 -10.65 -3.89
CA GLN A 100 -7.58 -11.56 -4.73
C GLN A 100 -7.13 -10.87 -6.03
N LYS A 101 -8.00 -10.09 -6.66
CA LYS A 101 -7.63 -9.31 -7.85
C LYS A 101 -6.50 -8.35 -7.56
N PHE A 102 -6.54 -7.69 -6.41
CA PHE A 102 -5.46 -6.78 -6.02
C PHE A 102 -4.13 -7.51 -5.84
N VAL A 103 -4.16 -8.64 -5.14
CA VAL A 103 -2.94 -9.44 -4.89
C VAL A 103 -2.38 -9.96 -6.22
N ASP A 104 -3.24 -10.44 -7.11
CA ASP A 104 -2.79 -10.93 -8.43
C ASP A 104 -2.14 -9.81 -9.24
N ALA A 105 -2.74 -8.61 -9.22
CA ALA A 105 -2.19 -7.44 -9.90
C ALA A 105 -0.85 -7.03 -9.30
N LEU A 106 -0.72 -7.07 -7.98
CA LEU A 106 0.53 -6.77 -7.30
C LEU A 106 1.65 -7.74 -7.71
N VAL A 107 1.35 -9.03 -7.73
CA VAL A 107 2.34 -10.04 -8.12
C VAL A 107 2.78 -9.82 -9.58
N ALA A 108 1.84 -9.55 -10.48
CA ALA A 108 2.16 -9.25 -11.87
C ALA A 108 3.01 -7.99 -12.00
N TRP A 109 2.69 -6.95 -11.23
CA TRP A 109 3.44 -5.70 -11.19
C TRP A 109 4.88 -5.91 -10.73
N MET A 110 5.06 -6.69 -9.67
CA MET A 110 6.39 -7.02 -9.15
C MET A 110 7.22 -7.77 -10.20
N ARG A 111 6.63 -8.76 -10.87
CA ARG A 111 7.31 -9.52 -11.93
C ARG A 111 7.72 -8.64 -13.09
N GLN A 112 6.87 -7.70 -13.47
CA GLN A 112 7.14 -6.76 -14.56
C GLN A 112 8.33 -5.84 -14.26
N HIS A 113 8.60 -5.58 -12.98
CA HIS A 113 9.65 -4.66 -12.53
C HIS A 113 10.85 -5.37 -11.89
N GLN A 114 10.95 -6.67 -12.03
CA GLN A 114 12.16 -7.38 -11.60
C GLN A 114 13.30 -7.11 -12.56
N ALA A 115 14.45 -6.90 -11.99
CA ALA A 115 15.69 -6.67 -12.75
C ALA A 115 16.22 -8.00 -13.30
#